data_2dbcb3d9f8ed99ef34a04a2da24216f6
#
_entry.id   2dbcb3d9f8ed99ef34a04a2da24216f6
#
_cell.length_a   1.000
_cell.length_b   1.000
_cell.length_c   1.000
_cell.angle_alpha   90.00
_cell.angle_beta   90.00
_cell.angle_gamma   90.00
#
_symmetry.space_group_name_H-M   'P 1'
#
loop_
_entity.id
_entity.type
_entity.pdbx_description
1 polymer ?
#
loop_
_entity_poly.entity_id
_entity_poly.type
_entity_poly.pdbx_seq_one_letter_code
_entity_poly.pdbx_strand_id
1 'polypeptide(L)'
;MTENNHSSTALPVTEAPRVLVIGDIGQHTYHVGDEAMTIASAQALSEGGAAVTLMTRDVGHSARYIGAAVNHEAAQHEAGAPYEYLPFLLFPWAPAERELTLAAFECVLTELHADRERPSVTELSVLPQVQALPEVLHPLEQTVERMVEFADAIATMDAVVVSGGGNLNSRYGWLLYERAAAVRAAEHAGVPVYVTGQSLGPVLNPEDAQVLERMLRTARSVTVREHSSLAWCRERGIDARLSVDDATDYLPASPARTLHYAEGVSAGQALDELPERYVCVTVNECTEQQAQQIACLLDSMWREHGYAPVFLSHYGDPQDPTNGDIQAHQRIAEQLSPSTPATLLPILHADQSVTVHRGAAFTLTSRYHPAVFSAAAGIPVLALVPDAFTQMRVGGALRQYGLGEFTLPLGMLAGGVPELMVAAALRHAAVASDARRTELLEVLRTERAYLIAQILAPDAETSGKAEAPAPFPAAEQTPALPEPLGATVRAARELFTETSLTAGFEWAMSDRAHSWDAEHRRQLEYARAIGGAYSAHGIHGAHGAEQMRPVTVDADSESPAETHPARQGLLAKVARRLRG
;
A
#
# COMPACT_ATOMS: atom_id res chain seq x y z
N MET A 1 53.93 4.07 -44.83
CA MET A 1 53.06 4.95 -44.03
C MET A 1 51.63 4.63 -44.46
N THR A 2 50.98 3.77 -43.73
CA THR A 2 49.59 3.37 -43.91
C THR A 2 48.84 3.79 -42.65
N GLU A 3 48.07 4.86 -42.73
CA GLU A 3 47.20 5.35 -41.67
C GLU A 3 46.03 4.37 -41.48
N ASN A 4 45.99 3.73 -40.32
CA ASN A 4 44.82 2.98 -39.86
C ASN A 4 43.80 3.97 -39.23
N ASN A 5 42.77 4.29 -39.99
CA ASN A 5 41.58 5.00 -39.52
C ASN A 5 40.71 4.01 -38.76
N HIS A 6 40.86 3.94 -37.42
CA HIS A 6 39.89 3.29 -36.56
C HIS A 6 38.69 4.25 -36.35
N SER A 7 37.70 4.10 -37.20
CA SER A 7 36.37 4.64 -36.97
C SER A 7 35.75 3.92 -35.77
N SER A 8 35.82 4.56 -34.61
CA SER A 8 35.04 4.17 -33.44
C SER A 8 33.57 4.48 -33.75
N THR A 9 32.82 3.49 -34.19
CA THR A 9 31.34 3.57 -34.16
C THR A 9 30.90 3.53 -32.70
N ALA A 10 30.66 4.71 -32.13
CA ALA A 10 29.93 4.80 -30.88
C ALA A 10 28.57 4.12 -31.11
N LEU A 11 28.26 3.11 -30.32
CA LEU A 11 26.92 2.51 -30.26
C LEU A 11 25.92 3.63 -29.97
N PRO A 12 24.74 3.65 -30.60
CA PRO A 12 23.71 4.63 -30.29
C PRO A 12 23.42 4.54 -28.79
N VAL A 13 23.49 5.67 -28.10
CA VAL A 13 23.00 5.79 -26.71
C VAL A 13 21.50 5.56 -26.81
N THR A 14 21.05 4.39 -26.46
CA THR A 14 19.62 4.10 -26.31
C THR A 14 19.13 4.95 -25.14
N GLU A 15 18.10 5.77 -25.37
CA GLU A 15 17.44 6.51 -24.28
C GLU A 15 16.96 5.53 -23.20
N ALA A 16 17.02 5.96 -21.94
CA ALA A 16 16.54 5.15 -20.83
C ALA A 16 15.04 4.88 -20.98
N PRO A 17 14.56 3.63 -20.83
CA PRO A 17 13.14 3.35 -20.97
C PRO A 17 12.32 4.12 -19.94
N ARG A 18 11.20 4.70 -20.39
CA ARG A 18 10.26 5.46 -19.56
C ARG A 18 9.28 4.49 -18.91
N VAL A 19 9.30 4.43 -17.58
CA VAL A 19 8.47 3.49 -16.81
C VAL A 19 7.51 4.23 -15.91
N LEU A 20 6.21 4.01 -16.10
CA LEU A 20 5.17 4.50 -15.19
C LEU A 20 5.01 3.53 -14.02
N VAL A 21 5.21 4.01 -12.79
CA VAL A 21 4.94 3.26 -11.56
C VAL A 21 3.63 3.73 -10.94
N ILE A 22 2.70 2.80 -10.77
CA ILE A 22 1.38 3.04 -10.17
C ILE A 22 1.39 2.44 -8.77
N GLY A 23 1.59 3.30 -7.76
CA GLY A 23 1.45 2.97 -6.33
C GLY A 23 0.15 3.55 -5.77
N ASP A 24 0.19 3.99 -4.51
CA ASP A 24 -0.90 4.73 -3.87
C ASP A 24 -0.32 5.86 -3.00
N ILE A 25 0.18 6.89 -3.68
CA ILE A 25 0.90 8.02 -3.09
C ILE A 25 0.19 9.35 -3.35
N GLY A 26 0.59 10.38 -2.60
CA GLY A 26 0.02 11.73 -2.73
C GLY A 26 -1.40 11.81 -2.19
N GLN A 27 -1.78 10.97 -1.25
CA GLN A 27 -3.06 11.03 -0.56
C GLN A 27 -3.07 12.18 0.45
N HIS A 28 -4.25 12.76 0.68
CA HIS A 28 -4.45 13.76 1.74
C HIS A 28 -4.02 13.22 3.11
N THR A 29 -4.40 11.99 3.43
CA THR A 29 -3.91 11.29 4.61
C THR A 29 -2.70 10.45 4.23
N TYR A 30 -1.59 10.64 4.93
CA TYR A 30 -0.32 9.98 4.63
C TYR A 30 -0.36 8.48 5.00
N HIS A 31 0.06 7.63 4.08
CA HIS A 31 0.15 6.19 4.24
C HIS A 31 1.62 5.74 4.16
N VAL A 32 2.24 5.49 5.31
CA VAL A 32 3.66 5.12 5.41
C VAL A 32 4.04 3.94 4.50
N GLY A 33 3.22 2.91 4.51
CA GLY A 33 3.53 1.67 3.80
C GLY A 33 3.37 1.76 2.29
N ASP A 34 2.31 2.42 1.82
CA ASP A 34 2.06 2.56 0.39
C ASP A 34 3.13 3.44 -0.26
N GLU A 35 3.58 4.46 0.46
CA GLU A 35 4.70 5.28 0.00
C GLU A 35 6.00 4.49 0.00
N ALA A 36 6.31 3.73 1.05
CA ALA A 36 7.52 2.91 1.11
C ALA A 36 7.59 1.89 -0.04
N MET A 37 6.49 1.19 -0.36
CA MET A 37 6.44 0.25 -1.49
C MET A 37 6.68 0.96 -2.83
N THR A 38 6.01 2.09 -3.06
CA THR A 38 6.12 2.84 -4.30
C THR A 38 7.54 3.36 -4.50
N ILE A 39 8.13 3.92 -3.45
CA ILE A 39 9.52 4.41 -3.50
C ILE A 39 10.49 3.25 -3.72
N ALA A 40 10.35 2.12 -3.03
CA ALA A 40 11.23 0.98 -3.19
C ALA A 40 11.21 0.43 -4.63
N SER A 41 10.01 0.35 -5.23
CA SER A 41 9.85 -0.05 -6.63
C SER A 41 10.49 0.97 -7.59
N ALA A 42 10.27 2.26 -7.35
CA ALA A 42 10.82 3.34 -8.16
C ALA A 42 12.36 3.39 -8.10
N GLN A 43 12.92 3.25 -6.90
CA GLN A 43 14.38 3.20 -6.70
C GLN A 43 15.01 2.02 -7.46
N ALA A 44 14.44 0.81 -7.31
CA ALA A 44 14.96 -0.37 -8.00
C ALA A 44 14.95 -0.22 -9.53
N LEU A 45 13.87 0.35 -10.10
CA LEU A 45 13.75 0.61 -11.53
C LEU A 45 14.76 1.69 -11.99
N SER A 46 14.90 2.77 -11.23
CA SER A 46 15.84 3.85 -11.54
C SER A 46 17.29 3.37 -11.45
N GLU A 47 17.66 2.60 -10.44
CA GLU A 47 18.98 1.96 -10.31
C GLU A 47 19.23 0.95 -11.45
N GLY A 48 18.16 0.32 -11.94
CA GLY A 48 18.18 -0.54 -13.11
C GLY A 48 18.33 0.20 -14.45
N GLY A 49 18.33 1.54 -14.45
CA GLY A 49 18.54 2.36 -15.64
C GLY A 49 17.26 2.85 -16.32
N ALA A 50 16.10 2.77 -15.70
CA ALA A 50 14.85 3.32 -16.20
C ALA A 50 14.65 4.79 -15.81
N ALA A 51 14.02 5.57 -16.68
CA ALA A 51 13.46 6.88 -16.37
C ALA A 51 12.05 6.68 -15.76
N VAL A 52 11.89 6.98 -14.46
CA VAL A 52 10.69 6.65 -13.72
C VAL A 52 9.73 7.83 -13.63
N THR A 53 8.47 7.60 -13.99
CA THR A 53 7.33 8.48 -13.74
C THR A 53 6.44 7.86 -12.67
N LEU A 54 6.11 8.61 -11.62
CA LEU A 54 5.23 8.16 -10.54
C LEU A 54 3.81 8.67 -10.74
N MET A 55 2.84 7.76 -10.74
CA MET A 55 1.43 8.15 -10.69
C MET A 55 1.04 8.55 -9.27
N THR A 56 0.46 9.73 -9.10
CA THR A 56 0.15 10.31 -7.78
C THR A 56 -1.18 11.05 -7.77
N ARG A 57 -1.76 11.20 -6.58
CA ARG A 57 -2.99 12.00 -6.38
C ARG A 57 -2.68 13.48 -6.23
N ASP A 58 -1.53 13.83 -5.70
CA ASP A 58 -1.04 15.20 -5.54
C ASP A 58 0.42 15.30 -5.95
N VAL A 59 0.64 15.90 -7.13
CA VAL A 59 1.97 16.10 -7.69
C VAL A 59 2.84 16.96 -6.78
N GLY A 60 2.27 18.05 -6.20
CA GLY A 60 3.03 18.95 -5.33
C GLY A 60 3.46 18.28 -4.02
N HIS A 61 2.58 17.48 -3.43
CA HIS A 61 2.89 16.68 -2.24
C HIS A 61 3.99 15.65 -2.55
N SER A 62 3.81 14.86 -3.59
CA SER A 62 4.78 13.80 -3.94
C SER A 62 6.15 14.36 -4.34
N ALA A 63 6.20 15.45 -5.11
CA ALA A 63 7.46 16.11 -5.44
C ALA A 63 8.20 16.63 -4.20
N ARG A 64 7.45 17.12 -3.21
CA ARG A 64 8.02 17.63 -1.95
C ARG A 64 8.60 16.53 -1.07
N TYR A 65 7.91 15.38 -0.93
CA TYR A 65 8.29 14.35 0.03
C TYR A 65 9.09 13.21 -0.57
N ILE A 66 8.95 12.93 -1.86
CA ILE A 66 9.64 11.85 -2.55
C ILE A 66 10.84 12.39 -3.36
N GLY A 67 10.67 13.50 -4.05
CA GLY A 67 11.67 14.06 -4.95
C GLY A 67 12.96 14.54 -4.29
N ALA A 68 12.94 14.93 -3.03
CA ALA A 68 14.09 15.50 -2.32
C ALA A 68 15.19 14.47 -1.95
N ALA A 69 15.02 13.18 -2.20
CA ALA A 69 15.83 12.13 -1.56
C ALA A 69 16.74 11.33 -2.47
N VAL A 70 16.69 11.49 -3.78
CA VAL A 70 17.56 10.73 -4.67
C VAL A 70 18.85 11.49 -4.95
N ASN A 71 19.91 11.04 -4.27
CA ASN A 71 21.32 11.35 -4.47
C ASN A 71 21.80 12.79 -4.20
N HIS A 72 22.43 12.97 -3.03
CA HIS A 72 23.30 14.11 -2.75
C HIS A 72 24.42 14.29 -3.80
N GLU A 73 24.81 13.26 -4.53
CA GLU A 73 25.81 13.36 -5.59
C GLU A 73 25.21 13.85 -6.93
N ALA A 74 23.95 13.54 -7.24
CA ALA A 74 23.25 14.03 -8.43
C ALA A 74 22.71 15.47 -8.27
N ALA A 75 22.49 15.93 -7.06
CA ALA A 75 22.04 17.31 -6.76
C ALA A 75 23.07 18.38 -7.10
N GLN A 76 24.29 18.02 -7.51
CA GLN A 76 25.30 18.97 -8.01
C GLN A 76 25.13 19.32 -9.49
N HIS A 77 24.23 18.67 -10.21
CA HIS A 77 23.78 19.08 -11.53
C HIS A 77 22.39 19.68 -11.42
N GLU A 78 22.27 20.97 -11.68
CA GLU A 78 21.05 21.81 -11.67
C GLU A 78 19.96 21.35 -12.67
N ALA A 79 19.54 20.10 -12.66
CA ALA A 79 18.47 19.63 -13.54
C ALA A 79 17.65 18.50 -12.91
N GLY A 80 16.48 18.83 -12.40
CA GLY A 80 15.36 17.94 -12.33
C GLY A 80 15.18 17.14 -11.02
N ALA A 81 13.92 17.03 -10.61
CA ALA A 81 13.49 16.05 -9.63
C ALA A 81 13.86 14.62 -10.14
N PRO A 82 14.18 13.67 -9.24
CA PRO A 82 14.60 12.33 -9.64
C PRO A 82 13.50 11.52 -10.32
N TYR A 83 12.25 11.95 -10.20
CA TYR A 83 11.07 11.34 -10.81
C TYR A 83 10.21 12.39 -11.50
N GLU A 84 9.59 11.99 -12.61
CA GLU A 84 8.45 12.69 -13.17
C GLU A 84 7.17 12.25 -12.42
N TYR A 85 6.12 13.07 -12.48
CA TYR A 85 4.84 12.79 -11.82
C TYR A 85 3.69 12.91 -12.80
N LEU A 86 2.82 11.89 -12.82
CA LEU A 86 1.58 11.86 -13.57
C LEU A 86 0.40 11.82 -12.60
N PRO A 87 -0.55 12.76 -12.66
CA PRO A 87 -1.73 12.70 -11.82
C PRO A 87 -2.62 11.51 -12.17
N PHE A 88 -3.23 10.89 -11.16
CA PHE A 88 -4.28 9.89 -11.38
C PHE A 88 -5.46 10.48 -12.16
N LEU A 89 -6.07 9.64 -12.99
CA LEU A 89 -7.34 9.95 -13.61
C LEU A 89 -8.46 9.83 -12.56
N LEU A 90 -8.76 10.95 -11.92
CA LEU A 90 -9.72 11.01 -10.83
C LEU A 90 -11.15 11.12 -11.39
N PHE A 91 -11.79 9.98 -11.54
CA PHE A 91 -13.21 9.88 -11.84
C PHE A 91 -14.02 9.52 -10.60
N PRO A 92 -15.36 9.74 -10.63
CA PRO A 92 -16.25 9.17 -9.64
C PRO A 92 -16.33 7.65 -9.86
N TRP A 93 -15.45 6.91 -9.20
CA TRP A 93 -15.50 5.45 -9.17
C TRP A 93 -16.48 4.93 -8.11
N ALA A 94 -17.62 5.63 -7.93
CA ALA A 94 -18.67 5.20 -7.02
C ALA A 94 -19.18 3.79 -7.38
N PRO A 95 -19.54 2.96 -6.40
CA PRO A 95 -19.88 1.56 -6.63
C PRO A 95 -20.93 1.30 -7.72
N ALA A 96 -21.91 2.20 -7.86
CA ALA A 96 -22.96 2.08 -8.88
C ALA A 96 -22.53 2.57 -10.28
N GLU A 97 -21.37 3.23 -10.42
CA GLU A 97 -21.05 4.03 -11.59
C GLU A 97 -19.70 3.65 -12.21
N ARG A 98 -18.84 2.94 -11.46
CA ARG A 98 -17.47 2.65 -11.84
C ARG A 98 -17.36 1.75 -13.09
N GLU A 99 -18.29 0.80 -13.26
CA GLU A 99 -18.34 -0.03 -14.46
C GLU A 99 -18.71 0.81 -15.70
N LEU A 100 -19.67 1.72 -15.56
CA LEU A 100 -20.06 2.64 -16.64
C LEU A 100 -18.91 3.60 -16.99
N THR A 101 -18.23 4.11 -15.96
CA THR A 101 -17.08 5.01 -16.12
C THR A 101 -15.93 4.32 -16.83
N LEU A 102 -15.60 3.07 -16.44
CA LEU A 102 -14.56 2.29 -17.11
C LEU A 102 -14.95 1.97 -18.55
N ALA A 103 -16.22 1.60 -18.81
CA ALA A 103 -16.72 1.33 -20.17
C ALA A 103 -16.70 2.59 -21.06
N ALA A 104 -17.04 3.76 -20.52
CA ALA A 104 -16.93 5.02 -21.24
C ALA A 104 -15.48 5.34 -21.61
N PHE A 105 -14.56 5.14 -20.68
CA PHE A 105 -13.12 5.31 -20.93
C PHE A 105 -12.61 4.32 -22.01
N GLU A 106 -13.00 3.05 -21.93
CA GLU A 106 -12.66 2.06 -22.97
C GLU A 106 -13.19 2.45 -24.36
N CYS A 107 -14.37 3.06 -24.45
CA CYS A 107 -14.88 3.60 -25.71
C CYS A 107 -13.99 4.75 -26.24
N VAL A 108 -13.60 5.67 -25.37
CA VAL A 108 -12.68 6.75 -25.73
C VAL A 108 -11.35 6.16 -26.24
N LEU A 109 -10.75 5.21 -25.53
CA LEU A 109 -9.52 4.53 -25.94
C LEU A 109 -9.65 3.84 -27.30
N THR A 110 -10.78 3.16 -27.55
CA THR A 110 -11.06 2.48 -28.82
C THR A 110 -11.09 3.48 -29.98
N GLU A 111 -11.72 4.63 -29.78
CA GLU A 111 -11.80 5.68 -30.79
C GLU A 111 -10.46 6.37 -31.04
N LEU A 112 -9.66 6.59 -29.99
CA LEU A 112 -8.32 7.18 -30.11
C LEU A 112 -7.33 6.29 -30.89
N HIS A 113 -7.50 4.98 -30.81
CA HIS A 113 -6.60 3.99 -31.45
C HIS A 113 -7.21 3.37 -32.72
N ALA A 114 -8.36 3.88 -33.17
CA ALA A 114 -8.95 3.44 -34.44
C ALA A 114 -8.04 3.84 -35.62
N ASP A 115 -7.99 2.98 -36.67
CA ASP A 115 -7.23 3.26 -37.91
C ASP A 115 -7.95 4.31 -38.78
N ARG A 116 -8.05 5.53 -38.24
CA ARG A 116 -8.69 6.69 -38.85
C ARG A 116 -8.11 7.99 -38.28
N GLU A 117 -8.53 9.12 -38.83
CA GLU A 117 -8.16 10.42 -38.26
C GLU A 117 -8.58 10.53 -36.79
N ARG A 118 -7.66 11.03 -35.98
CA ARG A 118 -7.84 11.15 -34.52
C ARG A 118 -9.06 12.02 -34.21
N PRO A 119 -10.03 11.52 -33.43
CA PRO A 119 -11.21 12.27 -33.09
C PRO A 119 -10.89 13.45 -32.14
N SER A 120 -11.66 14.53 -32.29
CA SER A 120 -11.63 15.66 -31.37
C SER A 120 -12.33 15.32 -30.04
N VAL A 121 -12.06 16.09 -28.99
CA VAL A 121 -12.76 15.98 -27.70
C VAL A 121 -14.28 16.10 -27.86
N THR A 122 -14.75 16.99 -28.73
CA THR A 122 -16.18 17.17 -29.01
C THR A 122 -16.80 15.91 -29.64
N GLU A 123 -16.11 15.27 -30.58
CA GLU A 123 -16.59 14.00 -31.18
C GLU A 123 -16.62 12.86 -30.18
N LEU A 124 -15.63 12.77 -29.29
CA LEU A 124 -15.60 11.80 -28.21
C LEU A 124 -16.68 12.05 -27.17
N SER A 125 -16.99 13.32 -26.89
CA SER A 125 -17.99 13.70 -25.87
C SER A 125 -19.42 13.33 -26.27
N VAL A 126 -19.72 13.07 -27.54
CA VAL A 126 -21.06 12.65 -28.00
C VAL A 126 -21.21 11.12 -28.09
N LEU A 127 -20.20 10.35 -27.75
CA LEU A 127 -20.32 8.88 -27.67
C LEU A 127 -21.41 8.48 -26.67
N PRO A 128 -22.29 7.52 -26.98
CA PRO A 128 -23.38 7.12 -26.09
C PRO A 128 -22.92 6.71 -24.69
N GLN A 129 -21.81 6.02 -24.57
CA GLN A 129 -21.24 5.59 -23.28
C GLN A 129 -20.71 6.78 -22.47
N VAL A 130 -20.13 7.77 -23.14
CA VAL A 130 -19.65 9.02 -22.51
C VAL A 130 -20.83 9.88 -22.06
N GLN A 131 -21.88 9.98 -22.88
CA GLN A 131 -23.12 10.69 -22.53
C GLN A 131 -23.88 10.03 -21.37
N ALA A 132 -23.66 8.73 -21.14
CA ALA A 132 -24.25 7.99 -20.04
C ALA A 132 -23.47 8.14 -18.71
N LEU A 133 -22.33 8.86 -18.72
CA LEU A 133 -21.61 9.14 -17.48
C LEU A 133 -22.49 9.95 -16.54
N PRO A 134 -22.50 9.60 -15.24
CA PRO A 134 -23.20 10.39 -14.24
C PRO A 134 -22.64 11.81 -14.19
N GLU A 135 -23.38 12.74 -13.61
CA GLU A 135 -22.91 14.13 -13.45
C GLU A 135 -21.55 14.16 -12.77
N VAL A 136 -20.52 14.29 -13.58
CA VAL A 136 -19.12 14.21 -13.19
C VAL A 136 -18.68 15.54 -12.58
N LEU A 137 -17.59 15.47 -11.86
CA LEU A 137 -16.87 16.57 -11.20
C LEU A 137 -16.57 17.76 -12.10
N HIS A 138 -16.58 17.57 -13.42
CA HIS A 138 -16.27 18.56 -14.44
C HIS A 138 -17.31 18.51 -15.58
N PRO A 139 -17.46 19.57 -16.35
CA PRO A 139 -18.18 19.49 -17.62
C PRO A 139 -17.68 18.31 -18.45
N LEU A 140 -18.59 17.64 -19.17
CA LEU A 140 -18.30 16.40 -19.88
C LEU A 140 -17.09 16.51 -20.82
N GLU A 141 -16.96 17.64 -21.54
CA GLU A 141 -15.79 17.88 -22.42
C GLU A 141 -14.48 17.90 -21.64
N GLN A 142 -14.42 18.53 -20.46
CA GLN A 142 -13.21 18.50 -19.63
C GLN A 142 -12.90 17.09 -19.09
N THR A 143 -13.92 16.30 -18.81
CA THR A 143 -13.76 14.91 -18.41
C THR A 143 -13.13 14.10 -19.54
N VAL A 144 -13.62 14.26 -20.76
CA VAL A 144 -13.09 13.60 -21.97
C VAL A 144 -11.68 14.10 -22.29
N GLU A 145 -11.41 15.39 -22.17
CA GLU A 145 -10.07 15.96 -22.36
C GLU A 145 -9.06 15.31 -21.42
N ARG A 146 -9.39 15.15 -20.15
CA ARG A 146 -8.53 14.43 -19.19
C ARG A 146 -8.35 12.95 -19.52
N MET A 147 -9.40 12.27 -20.04
CA MET A 147 -9.29 10.90 -20.53
C MET A 147 -8.25 10.80 -21.66
N VAL A 148 -8.29 11.75 -22.59
CA VAL A 148 -7.39 11.81 -23.72
C VAL A 148 -5.95 12.10 -23.27
N GLU A 149 -5.76 13.13 -22.43
CA GLU A 149 -4.44 13.47 -21.87
C GLU A 149 -3.81 12.31 -21.10
N PHE A 150 -4.61 11.59 -20.31
CA PHE A 150 -4.16 10.42 -19.57
C PHE A 150 -3.75 9.27 -20.48
N ALA A 151 -4.56 8.98 -21.51
CA ALA A 151 -4.24 7.97 -22.50
C ALA A 151 -2.96 8.31 -23.25
N ASP A 152 -2.78 9.58 -23.66
CA ASP A 152 -1.59 10.06 -24.36
C ASP A 152 -0.34 9.95 -23.46
N ALA A 153 -0.45 10.33 -22.19
CA ALA A 153 0.66 10.22 -21.26
C ALA A 153 1.12 8.76 -21.11
N ILE A 154 0.18 7.81 -20.97
CA ILE A 154 0.50 6.38 -20.88
C ILE A 154 1.11 5.87 -22.19
N ALA A 155 0.61 6.31 -23.35
CA ALA A 155 1.13 5.91 -24.65
C ALA A 155 2.59 6.36 -24.90
N THR A 156 3.10 7.32 -24.11
CA THR A 156 4.52 7.72 -24.19
C THR A 156 5.45 6.85 -23.35
N MET A 157 4.93 5.91 -22.57
CA MET A 157 5.72 5.05 -21.69
C MET A 157 6.18 3.79 -22.43
N ASP A 158 7.34 3.26 -22.04
CA ASP A 158 7.85 1.98 -22.53
C ASP A 158 7.35 0.80 -21.69
N ALA A 159 6.91 1.07 -20.44
CA ALA A 159 6.29 0.09 -19.55
C ALA A 159 5.42 0.74 -18.48
N VAL A 160 4.43 -0.02 -17.98
CA VAL A 160 3.62 0.32 -16.81
C VAL A 160 3.83 -0.75 -15.74
N VAL A 161 4.20 -0.33 -14.53
CA VAL A 161 4.35 -1.18 -13.34
C VAL A 161 3.28 -0.82 -12.32
N VAL A 162 2.34 -1.72 -12.06
CA VAL A 162 1.42 -1.64 -10.92
C VAL A 162 2.15 -2.20 -9.71
N SER A 163 2.74 -1.31 -8.91
CA SER A 163 3.58 -1.70 -7.76
C SER A 163 2.75 -2.19 -6.59
N GLY A 164 3.38 -2.87 -5.64
CA GLY A 164 2.77 -3.53 -4.50
C GLY A 164 1.62 -2.77 -3.84
N GLY A 165 0.63 -3.50 -3.37
CA GLY A 165 -0.54 -2.92 -2.74
C GLY A 165 -1.48 -3.95 -2.12
N GLY A 166 -2.40 -3.47 -1.29
CA GLY A 166 -3.43 -4.29 -0.66
C GLY A 166 -4.85 -3.86 -1.01
N ASN A 167 -5.02 -3.17 -2.11
CA ASN A 167 -6.26 -2.49 -2.49
C ASN A 167 -6.95 -3.07 -3.75
N LEU A 168 -6.48 -4.20 -4.28
CA LEU A 168 -7.13 -4.92 -5.38
C LEU A 168 -8.24 -5.84 -4.86
N ASN A 169 -9.32 -5.23 -4.37
CA ASN A 169 -10.49 -5.91 -3.79
C ASN A 169 -11.72 -5.00 -3.80
N SER A 170 -12.90 -5.54 -3.45
CA SER A 170 -14.14 -4.77 -3.44
C SER A 170 -14.23 -3.76 -2.29
N ARG A 171 -13.44 -3.95 -1.22
CA ARG A 171 -13.36 -2.98 -0.13
C ARG A 171 -12.77 -1.65 -0.59
N TYR A 172 -11.84 -1.68 -1.53
CA TYR A 172 -11.21 -0.53 -2.17
C TYR A 172 -11.51 -0.51 -3.68
N GLY A 173 -12.77 -0.76 -4.05
CA GLY A 173 -13.15 -0.93 -5.45
C GLY A 173 -12.74 0.23 -6.34
N TRP A 174 -12.88 1.47 -5.88
CA TRP A 174 -12.45 2.64 -6.63
C TRP A 174 -10.94 2.63 -6.98
N LEU A 175 -10.08 2.13 -6.08
CA LEU A 175 -8.65 1.95 -6.35
C LEU A 175 -8.38 0.86 -7.38
N LEU A 176 -9.17 -0.21 -7.37
CA LEU A 176 -9.09 -1.26 -8.40
C LEU A 176 -9.40 -0.68 -9.78
N TYR A 177 -10.47 0.13 -9.90
CA TYR A 177 -10.89 0.70 -11.19
C TYR A 177 -9.93 1.77 -11.71
N GLU A 178 -9.31 2.56 -10.85
CA GLU A 178 -8.25 3.49 -11.26
C GLU A 178 -7.07 2.75 -11.90
N ARG A 179 -6.63 1.67 -11.30
CA ARG A 179 -5.55 0.84 -11.85
C ARG A 179 -5.97 0.12 -13.10
N ALA A 180 -7.20 -0.39 -13.14
CA ALA A 180 -7.77 -1.00 -14.34
C ALA A 180 -7.81 -0.01 -15.51
N ALA A 181 -8.19 1.24 -15.28
CA ALA A 181 -8.19 2.28 -16.32
C ALA A 181 -6.79 2.51 -16.89
N ALA A 182 -5.77 2.61 -16.05
CA ALA A 182 -4.38 2.76 -16.50
C ALA A 182 -3.90 1.55 -17.33
N VAL A 183 -4.25 0.33 -16.88
CA VAL A 183 -3.93 -0.90 -17.60
C VAL A 183 -4.66 -0.97 -18.94
N ARG A 184 -5.92 -0.50 -19.03
CA ARG A 184 -6.65 -0.40 -20.30
C ARG A 184 -5.98 0.57 -21.27
N ALA A 185 -5.56 1.74 -20.78
CA ALA A 185 -4.84 2.70 -21.60
C ALA A 185 -3.53 2.09 -22.14
N ALA A 186 -2.77 1.40 -21.29
CA ALA A 186 -1.55 0.71 -21.69
C ALA A 186 -1.81 -0.41 -22.71
N GLU A 187 -2.87 -1.23 -22.52
CA GLU A 187 -3.29 -2.29 -23.43
C GLU A 187 -3.59 -1.72 -24.83
N HIS A 188 -4.37 -0.65 -24.91
CA HIS A 188 -4.72 0.01 -26.18
C HIS A 188 -3.51 0.64 -26.87
N ALA A 189 -2.58 1.19 -26.10
CA ALA A 189 -1.34 1.78 -26.63
C ALA A 189 -0.25 0.73 -26.97
N GLY A 190 -0.47 -0.56 -26.66
CA GLY A 190 0.53 -1.61 -26.83
C GLY A 190 1.70 -1.53 -25.84
N VAL A 191 1.54 -0.78 -24.74
CA VAL A 191 2.54 -0.63 -23.69
C VAL A 191 2.48 -1.84 -22.74
N PRO A 192 3.60 -2.54 -22.50
CA PRO A 192 3.63 -3.69 -21.62
C PRO A 192 3.33 -3.32 -20.16
N VAL A 193 2.53 -4.17 -19.50
CA VAL A 193 2.12 -4.01 -18.11
C VAL A 193 2.74 -5.09 -17.24
N TYR A 194 3.21 -4.72 -16.07
CA TYR A 194 3.75 -5.59 -15.02
C TYR A 194 3.05 -5.32 -13.71
N VAL A 195 2.78 -6.37 -12.93
CA VAL A 195 2.10 -6.27 -11.62
C VAL A 195 3.01 -6.88 -10.57
N THR A 196 3.39 -6.12 -9.54
CA THR A 196 4.32 -6.58 -8.50
C THR A 196 3.68 -6.60 -7.12
N GLY A 197 4.07 -7.57 -6.28
CA GLY A 197 3.82 -7.57 -4.84
C GLY A 197 2.38 -7.34 -4.37
N GLN A 198 1.36 -7.76 -5.13
CA GLN A 198 -0.04 -7.45 -4.83
C GLN A 198 -0.68 -8.43 -3.84
N SER A 199 -1.57 -7.89 -2.98
CA SER A 199 -2.59 -8.67 -2.27
C SER A 199 -3.91 -8.62 -3.03
N LEU A 200 -4.53 -9.77 -3.29
CA LEU A 200 -5.79 -9.90 -4.02
C LEU A 200 -6.93 -10.33 -3.09
N GLY A 201 -8.02 -9.61 -3.09
CA GLY A 201 -9.16 -9.92 -2.22
C GLY A 201 -8.91 -9.59 -0.72
N PRO A 202 -9.45 -10.39 0.26
CA PRO A 202 -10.22 -11.63 0.11
C PRO A 202 -11.66 -11.44 -0.36
N VAL A 203 -12.22 -10.24 -0.26
CA VAL A 203 -13.58 -9.93 -0.66
C VAL A 203 -13.57 -9.31 -2.04
N LEU A 204 -14.12 -10.02 -3.01
CA LEU A 204 -14.31 -9.58 -4.39
C LEU A 204 -15.73 -9.95 -4.82
N ASN A 205 -16.54 -8.96 -5.17
CA ASN A 205 -17.82 -9.22 -5.83
C ASN A 205 -17.56 -9.70 -7.28
N PRO A 206 -18.55 -10.30 -7.96
CA PRO A 206 -18.34 -10.89 -9.28
C PRO A 206 -17.81 -9.91 -10.34
N GLU A 207 -18.27 -8.68 -10.31
CA GLU A 207 -17.90 -7.64 -11.28
C GLU A 207 -16.45 -7.19 -11.05
N ASP A 208 -16.09 -6.88 -9.80
CA ASP A 208 -14.73 -6.51 -9.42
C ASP A 208 -13.73 -7.64 -9.70
N ALA A 209 -14.15 -8.89 -9.46
CA ALA A 209 -13.35 -10.06 -9.77
C ALA A 209 -13.06 -10.17 -11.28
N GLN A 210 -14.03 -9.86 -12.15
CA GLN A 210 -13.84 -9.85 -13.61
C GLN A 210 -12.90 -8.74 -14.05
N VAL A 211 -13.05 -7.54 -13.50
CA VAL A 211 -12.14 -6.40 -13.80
C VAL A 211 -10.72 -6.74 -13.39
N LEU A 212 -10.53 -7.28 -12.17
CA LEU A 212 -9.23 -7.72 -11.67
C LEU A 212 -8.63 -8.84 -12.53
N GLU A 213 -9.42 -9.87 -12.86
CA GLU A 213 -8.97 -10.98 -13.69
C GLU A 213 -8.47 -10.49 -15.05
N ARG A 214 -9.24 -9.62 -15.73
CA ARG A 214 -8.83 -9.05 -17.02
C ARG A 214 -7.54 -8.22 -16.86
N MET A 215 -7.45 -7.39 -15.83
CA MET A 215 -6.24 -6.60 -15.57
C MET A 215 -5.00 -7.48 -15.42
N LEU A 216 -5.09 -8.56 -14.65
CA LEU A 216 -3.96 -9.48 -14.44
C LEU A 216 -3.61 -10.30 -15.67
N ARG A 217 -4.60 -10.64 -16.53
CA ARG A 217 -4.35 -11.34 -17.81
C ARG A 217 -3.66 -10.45 -18.85
N THR A 218 -3.85 -9.13 -18.78
CA THR A 218 -3.15 -8.16 -19.63
C THR A 218 -1.67 -8.03 -19.26
N ALA A 219 -1.32 -8.28 -17.98
CA ALA A 219 0.05 -8.13 -17.50
C ALA A 219 0.98 -9.23 -18.07
N ARG A 220 2.18 -8.83 -18.49
CA ARG A 220 3.25 -9.76 -18.92
C ARG A 220 3.83 -10.58 -17.78
N SER A 221 3.82 -10.02 -16.57
CA SER A 221 4.31 -10.68 -15.36
C SER A 221 3.48 -10.23 -14.17
N VAL A 222 3.12 -11.19 -13.32
CA VAL A 222 2.35 -10.96 -12.09
C VAL A 222 3.09 -11.57 -10.91
N THR A 223 3.38 -10.78 -9.89
CA THR A 223 3.80 -11.29 -8.59
C THR A 223 2.81 -10.88 -7.49
N VAL A 224 2.59 -11.79 -6.56
CA VAL A 224 1.71 -11.59 -5.40
C VAL A 224 2.48 -11.91 -4.12
N ARG A 225 2.07 -11.33 -3.00
CA ARG A 225 2.80 -11.43 -1.74
C ARG A 225 2.15 -12.34 -0.69
N GLU A 226 1.02 -12.97 -0.98
CA GLU A 226 0.41 -13.98 -0.11
C GLU A 226 0.02 -15.24 -0.88
N HIS A 227 0.06 -16.37 -0.19
CA HIS A 227 -0.36 -17.65 -0.76
C HIS A 227 -1.83 -17.68 -1.17
N SER A 228 -2.71 -16.96 -0.47
CA SER A 228 -4.12 -16.82 -0.83
C SER A 228 -4.31 -16.08 -2.15
N SER A 229 -3.54 -15.00 -2.37
CA SER A 229 -3.53 -14.28 -3.64
C SER A 229 -3.02 -15.16 -4.79
N LEU A 230 -1.98 -15.96 -4.54
CA LEU A 230 -1.49 -16.92 -5.52
C LEU A 230 -2.52 -18.02 -5.83
N ALA A 231 -3.22 -18.53 -4.81
CA ALA A 231 -4.30 -19.50 -5.01
C ALA A 231 -5.43 -18.92 -5.86
N TRP A 232 -5.84 -17.68 -5.60
CA TRP A 232 -6.83 -16.96 -6.39
C TRP A 232 -6.45 -16.85 -7.88
N CYS A 233 -5.19 -16.56 -8.18
CA CYS A 233 -4.66 -16.54 -9.55
C CYS A 233 -4.70 -17.93 -10.19
N ARG A 234 -4.23 -18.96 -9.47
CA ARG A 234 -4.18 -20.35 -9.97
C ARG A 234 -5.56 -20.91 -10.29
N GLU A 235 -6.56 -20.66 -9.44
CA GLU A 235 -7.95 -21.06 -9.69
C GLU A 235 -8.52 -20.47 -10.98
N ARG A 236 -7.98 -19.35 -11.46
CA ARG A 236 -8.37 -18.66 -12.70
C ARG A 236 -7.43 -18.89 -13.86
N GLY A 237 -6.42 -19.73 -13.68
CA GLY A 237 -5.42 -20.02 -14.73
C GLY A 237 -4.59 -18.79 -15.09
N ILE A 238 -4.38 -17.86 -14.13
CA ILE A 238 -3.49 -16.71 -14.27
C ILE A 238 -2.09 -17.14 -13.83
N ASP A 239 -1.10 -16.96 -14.69
CA ASP A 239 0.29 -17.22 -14.36
C ASP A 239 0.80 -16.12 -13.42
N ALA A 240 1.05 -16.50 -12.16
CA ALA A 240 1.52 -15.59 -11.13
C ALA A 240 2.57 -16.28 -10.26
N ARG A 241 3.54 -15.52 -9.80
CA ARG A 241 4.57 -15.99 -8.88
C ARG A 241 4.38 -15.39 -7.49
N LEU A 242 4.79 -16.14 -6.46
CA LEU A 242 4.85 -15.63 -5.11
C LEU A 242 6.16 -14.85 -4.94
N SER A 243 6.05 -13.67 -4.34
CA SER A 243 7.16 -12.82 -3.95
C SER A 243 6.98 -12.38 -2.50
N VAL A 244 7.79 -11.45 -2.04
CA VAL A 244 7.60 -10.73 -0.78
C VAL A 244 7.07 -9.33 -1.06
N ASP A 245 6.74 -8.61 -0.01
CA ASP A 245 6.32 -7.21 -0.10
C ASP A 245 7.44 -6.32 -0.65
N ASP A 246 7.10 -5.38 -1.54
CA ASP A 246 8.07 -4.49 -2.19
C ASP A 246 8.82 -3.59 -1.19
N ALA A 247 8.24 -3.32 -0.01
CA ALA A 247 8.90 -2.54 1.04
C ALA A 247 9.82 -3.37 1.97
N THR A 248 9.98 -4.67 1.72
CA THR A 248 10.81 -5.57 2.56
C THR A 248 12.27 -5.08 2.67
N ASP A 249 12.84 -4.58 1.59
CA ASP A 249 14.20 -4.04 1.54
C ASP A 249 14.26 -2.51 1.48
N TYR A 250 13.15 -1.83 1.80
CA TYR A 250 13.11 -0.38 1.79
C TYR A 250 14.30 0.23 2.55
N LEU A 251 15.07 1.06 1.87
CA LEU A 251 16.22 1.74 2.44
C LEU A 251 15.87 3.22 2.68
N PRO A 252 15.91 3.67 3.95
CA PRO A 252 15.75 5.09 4.26
C PRO A 252 16.81 5.94 3.57
N ALA A 253 16.44 7.11 3.09
CA ALA A 253 17.39 8.08 2.59
C ALA A 253 18.33 8.56 3.70
N SER A 254 19.51 9.07 3.30
CA SER A 254 20.45 9.69 4.23
C SER A 254 20.82 11.12 3.73
N PRO A 255 20.37 12.19 4.44
CA PRO A 255 19.55 12.19 5.66
C PRO A 255 18.13 11.68 5.42
N ALA A 256 17.48 11.14 6.48
CA ALA A 256 16.10 10.68 6.41
C ALA A 256 15.14 11.83 6.05
N ARG A 257 14.20 11.57 5.15
CA ARG A 257 13.14 12.51 4.79
C ARG A 257 12.20 12.72 5.97
N THR A 258 11.60 13.89 6.04
CA THR A 258 10.66 14.27 7.08
C THR A 258 9.40 14.85 6.47
N LEU A 259 8.26 14.71 7.17
CA LEU A 259 7.01 15.39 6.79
C LEU A 259 7.01 16.83 7.28
N HIS A 260 6.20 17.67 6.66
CA HIS A 260 5.89 19.00 7.17
C HIS A 260 4.68 18.89 8.10
N TYR A 261 4.87 19.33 9.33
CA TYR A 261 3.86 19.23 10.38
C TYR A 261 3.13 20.56 10.60
N ALA A 262 1.94 20.46 11.22
CA ALA A 262 1.26 21.62 11.78
C ALA A 262 2.15 22.37 12.77
N GLU A 263 1.85 23.65 13.00
CA GLU A 263 2.61 24.49 13.96
C GLU A 263 2.62 23.85 15.36
N GLY A 264 3.78 23.79 15.97
CA GLY A 264 3.98 23.21 17.30
C GLY A 264 4.18 21.70 17.33
N VAL A 265 4.08 20.98 16.19
CA VAL A 265 4.38 19.56 16.09
C VAL A 265 5.81 19.37 15.60
N SER A 266 6.60 18.55 16.30
CA SER A 266 7.98 18.21 15.92
C SER A 266 8.21 16.71 16.09
N ALA A 267 8.65 16.04 15.02
CA ALA A 267 9.08 14.65 15.07
C ALA A 267 10.52 14.50 15.60
N GLY A 268 11.39 15.49 15.35
CA GLY A 268 12.83 15.39 15.65
C GLY A 268 13.10 15.16 17.14
N GLN A 269 12.59 16.03 18.01
CA GLN A 269 12.78 15.88 19.46
C GLN A 269 12.26 14.55 20.00
N ALA A 270 11.06 14.12 19.55
CA ALA A 270 10.47 12.86 19.98
C ALA A 270 11.28 11.64 19.54
N LEU A 271 11.95 11.71 18.38
CA LEU A 271 12.86 10.65 17.91
C LEU A 271 14.18 10.63 18.69
N ASP A 272 14.71 11.79 19.08
CA ASP A 272 15.94 11.90 19.90
C ASP A 272 15.72 11.39 21.34
N GLU A 273 14.48 11.42 21.82
CA GLU A 273 14.07 11.00 23.16
C GLU A 273 13.53 9.56 23.22
N LEU A 274 13.69 8.76 22.15
CA LEU A 274 13.22 7.37 22.14
C LEU A 274 13.88 6.55 23.27
N PRO A 275 13.10 5.71 23.98
CA PRO A 275 13.65 4.79 24.98
C PRO A 275 14.66 3.82 24.37
N GLU A 276 15.69 3.44 25.12
CA GLU A 276 16.70 2.45 24.69
C GLU A 276 16.05 1.10 24.34
N ARG A 277 15.00 0.71 25.04
CA ARG A 277 14.27 -0.55 24.81
C ARG A 277 12.78 -0.26 24.75
N TYR A 278 12.15 -0.53 23.64
CA TYR A 278 10.74 -0.23 23.43
C TYR A 278 10.00 -1.29 22.64
N VAL A 279 8.69 -1.34 22.86
CA VAL A 279 7.73 -1.98 21.95
C VAL A 279 7.15 -0.92 21.03
N CYS A 280 7.32 -1.11 19.71
CA CYS A 280 6.66 -0.26 18.72
C CYS A 280 5.19 -0.69 18.58
N VAL A 281 4.28 0.24 18.80
CA VAL A 281 2.83 -0.01 18.83
C VAL A 281 2.16 0.74 17.69
N THR A 282 1.44 0.00 16.82
CA THR A 282 0.64 0.59 15.74
C THR A 282 -0.73 -0.08 15.70
N VAL A 283 -1.74 0.57 16.22
CA VAL A 283 -3.13 0.09 16.26
C VAL A 283 -4.03 1.09 15.54
N ASN A 284 -4.77 0.63 14.52
CA ASN A 284 -5.62 1.51 13.71
C ASN A 284 -6.95 1.87 14.39
N GLU A 285 -7.61 0.88 15.01
CA GLU A 285 -8.89 1.05 15.67
C GLU A 285 -9.01 0.10 16.86
N CYS A 286 -9.62 0.55 17.93
CA CYS A 286 -9.97 -0.29 19.07
C CYS A 286 -11.16 0.30 19.82
N THR A 287 -12.00 -0.58 20.40
CA THR A 287 -13.00 -0.18 21.38
C THR A 287 -12.33 0.19 22.71
N GLU A 288 -13.05 0.86 23.60
CA GLU A 288 -12.55 1.19 24.95
C GLU A 288 -12.08 -0.05 25.71
N GLN A 289 -12.85 -1.14 25.64
CA GLN A 289 -12.47 -2.40 26.27
C GLN A 289 -11.19 -2.99 25.66
N GLN A 290 -11.02 -2.92 24.34
CA GLN A 290 -9.82 -3.39 23.67
C GLN A 290 -8.62 -2.50 24.02
N ALA A 291 -8.82 -1.17 24.10
CA ALA A 291 -7.77 -0.25 24.51
C ALA A 291 -7.25 -0.59 25.91
N GLN A 292 -8.15 -0.83 26.87
CA GLN A 292 -7.80 -1.27 28.22
C GLN A 292 -7.02 -2.61 28.22
N GLN A 293 -7.46 -3.58 27.41
CA GLN A 293 -6.79 -4.88 27.32
C GLN A 293 -5.38 -4.76 26.69
N ILE A 294 -5.23 -3.91 25.66
CA ILE A 294 -3.92 -3.61 25.06
C ILE A 294 -3.02 -2.88 26.06
N ALA A 295 -3.56 -1.91 26.80
CA ALA A 295 -2.81 -1.21 27.85
C ALA A 295 -2.32 -2.18 28.93
N CYS A 296 -3.15 -3.11 29.41
CA CYS A 296 -2.73 -4.14 30.36
C CYS A 296 -1.56 -5.00 29.82
N LEU A 297 -1.61 -5.38 28.54
CA LEU A 297 -0.51 -6.10 27.89
C LEU A 297 0.78 -5.27 27.86
N LEU A 298 0.69 -3.98 27.49
CA LEU A 298 1.83 -3.07 27.44
C LEU A 298 2.41 -2.82 28.85
N ASP A 299 1.58 -2.68 29.87
CA ASP A 299 2.00 -2.61 31.28
C ASP A 299 2.75 -3.88 31.71
N SER A 300 2.31 -5.06 31.24
CA SER A 300 3.00 -6.31 31.49
C SER A 300 4.37 -6.34 30.78
N MET A 301 4.44 -5.91 29.52
CA MET A 301 5.69 -5.85 28.75
C MET A 301 6.69 -4.86 29.39
N TRP A 302 6.23 -3.72 29.89
CA TRP A 302 7.08 -2.80 30.65
C TRP A 302 7.60 -3.45 31.93
N ARG A 303 6.72 -4.01 32.75
CA ARG A 303 7.06 -4.60 34.04
C ARG A 303 7.99 -5.81 33.93
N GLU A 304 7.78 -6.67 32.93
CA GLU A 304 8.49 -7.94 32.81
C GLU A 304 9.76 -7.85 31.95
N HIS A 305 9.75 -6.95 30.93
CA HIS A 305 10.83 -6.87 29.95
C HIS A 305 11.50 -5.49 29.87
N GLY A 306 10.92 -4.45 30.52
CA GLY A 306 11.40 -3.08 30.42
C GLY A 306 11.19 -2.48 29.02
N TYR A 307 10.17 -2.93 28.28
CA TYR A 307 9.82 -2.39 26.97
C TYR A 307 8.83 -1.25 27.13
N ALA A 308 9.30 -0.01 26.95
CA ALA A 308 8.43 1.17 26.98
C ALA A 308 7.56 1.24 25.72
N PRO A 309 6.25 1.47 25.79
CA PRO A 309 5.42 1.70 24.62
C PRO A 309 5.83 2.93 23.82
N VAL A 310 6.11 2.76 22.54
CA VAL A 310 6.29 3.83 21.56
C VAL A 310 5.20 3.67 20.51
N PHE A 311 4.24 4.56 20.52
CA PHE A 311 3.13 4.57 19.58
C PHE A 311 3.56 5.29 18.30
N LEU A 312 3.44 4.59 17.16
CA LEU A 312 3.82 5.07 15.85
C LEU A 312 2.67 4.91 14.87
N SER A 313 2.12 6.03 14.38
CA SER A 313 1.07 6.03 13.37
C SER A 313 1.61 5.64 12.00
N HIS A 314 0.88 4.81 11.26
CA HIS A 314 1.13 4.47 9.85
C HIS A 314 0.09 5.04 8.88
N TYR A 315 -0.92 5.67 9.42
CA TYR A 315 -1.98 6.37 8.73
C TYR A 315 -2.34 7.61 9.53
N GLY A 316 -2.24 8.80 8.93
CA GLY A 316 -2.53 10.05 9.61
C GLY A 316 -2.25 11.26 8.74
N ASP A 317 -2.71 12.42 9.17
CA ASP A 317 -2.48 13.70 8.52
C ASP A 317 -1.38 14.47 9.29
N PRO A 318 -0.24 14.81 8.66
CA PRO A 318 0.78 15.62 9.32
C PRO A 318 0.29 17.02 9.72
N GLN A 319 -0.76 17.52 9.09
CA GLN A 319 -1.36 18.83 9.39
C GLN A 319 -2.48 18.74 10.44
N ASP A 320 -3.00 17.54 10.69
CA ASP A 320 -3.99 17.27 11.75
C ASP A 320 -3.49 16.14 12.68
N PRO A 321 -2.84 16.50 13.79
CA PRO A 321 -2.28 15.52 14.72
C PRO A 321 -3.35 14.73 15.50
N THR A 322 -4.63 14.97 15.24
CA THR A 322 -5.74 14.22 15.83
C THR A 322 -6.34 13.19 14.87
N ASN A 323 -5.88 13.15 13.61
CA ASN A 323 -6.42 12.27 12.58
C ASN A 323 -5.60 10.97 12.43
N GLY A 324 -6.28 9.87 12.14
CA GLY A 324 -5.68 8.57 11.84
C GLY A 324 -5.44 7.68 13.06
N ASP A 325 -4.39 6.88 13.02
CA ASP A 325 -4.07 5.89 14.06
C ASP A 325 -3.85 6.51 15.44
N ILE A 326 -3.48 7.78 15.51
CA ILE A 326 -3.21 8.51 16.76
C ILE A 326 -4.41 8.49 17.71
N GLN A 327 -5.64 8.44 17.19
CA GLN A 327 -6.85 8.37 18.02
C GLN A 327 -6.91 7.08 18.84
N ALA A 328 -6.59 5.94 18.22
CA ALA A 328 -6.51 4.67 18.94
C ALA A 328 -5.31 4.64 19.90
N HIS A 329 -4.19 5.23 19.51
CA HIS A 329 -2.98 5.33 20.33
C HIS A 329 -3.23 6.15 21.61
N GLN A 330 -3.87 7.31 21.50
CA GLN A 330 -4.24 8.14 22.63
C GLN A 330 -5.18 7.39 23.59
N ARG A 331 -6.21 6.74 23.05
CA ARG A 331 -7.15 5.93 23.85
C ARG A 331 -6.45 4.81 24.63
N ILE A 332 -5.45 4.16 24.01
CA ILE A 332 -4.67 3.12 24.71
C ILE A 332 -3.74 3.74 25.76
N ALA A 333 -3.06 4.83 25.42
CA ALA A 333 -2.12 5.51 26.32
C ALA A 333 -2.81 6.04 27.58
N GLU A 334 -4.05 6.53 27.48
CA GLU A 334 -4.87 6.98 28.60
C GLU A 334 -5.22 5.85 29.61
N GLN A 335 -5.17 4.59 29.16
CA GLN A 335 -5.45 3.41 29.98
C GLN A 335 -4.18 2.79 30.61
N LEU A 336 -2.98 3.28 30.27
CA LEU A 336 -1.74 2.77 30.82
C LEU A 336 -1.60 3.13 32.31
N SER A 337 -0.91 2.25 33.03
CA SER A 337 -0.50 2.54 34.41
C SER A 337 0.39 3.80 34.46
N PRO A 338 0.24 4.67 35.46
CA PRO A 338 1.11 5.85 35.64
C PRO A 338 2.60 5.53 35.76
N SER A 339 2.96 4.28 36.03
CA SER A 339 4.35 3.82 36.12
C SER A 339 4.91 3.37 34.76
N THR A 340 4.10 3.25 33.72
CA THR A 340 4.50 2.82 32.39
C THR A 340 4.78 4.06 31.53
N PRO A 341 6.05 4.35 31.18
CA PRO A 341 6.37 5.48 30.33
C PRO A 341 5.89 5.19 28.90
N ALA A 342 5.29 6.17 28.26
CA ALA A 342 4.83 6.03 26.89
C ALA A 342 5.23 7.24 26.05
N THR A 343 5.60 6.99 24.79
CA THR A 343 5.89 8.02 23.80
C THR A 343 4.88 7.93 22.67
N LEU A 344 4.19 9.02 22.35
CA LEU A 344 3.31 9.14 21.19
C LEU A 344 4.03 9.93 20.11
N LEU A 345 4.38 9.26 19.02
CA LEU A 345 5.00 9.90 17.85
C LEU A 345 3.91 10.45 16.92
N PRO A 346 4.11 11.61 16.30
CA PRO A 346 3.27 12.03 15.19
C PRO A 346 3.42 11.04 14.02
N ILE A 347 2.59 11.16 12.99
CA ILE A 347 2.82 10.41 11.75
C ILE A 347 4.22 10.77 11.22
N LEU A 348 5.01 9.77 10.85
CA LEU A 348 6.38 9.96 10.37
C LEU A 348 6.48 9.63 8.88
N HIS A 349 7.43 10.25 8.19
CA HIS A 349 7.82 9.81 6.86
C HIS A 349 8.27 8.34 6.88
N ALA A 350 8.11 7.63 5.75
CA ALA A 350 8.48 6.21 5.65
C ALA A 350 9.93 5.94 6.10
N ASP A 351 10.89 6.82 5.78
CA ASP A 351 12.30 6.69 6.20
C ASP A 351 12.45 6.63 7.73
N GLN A 352 11.79 7.54 8.43
CA GLN A 352 11.83 7.60 9.88
C GLN A 352 11.07 6.44 10.52
N SER A 353 9.90 6.09 9.96
CA SER A 353 9.05 4.99 10.44
C SER A 353 9.79 3.65 10.38
N VAL A 354 10.45 3.34 9.28
CA VAL A 354 11.25 2.11 9.13
C VAL A 354 12.39 2.07 10.13
N THR A 355 13.03 3.21 10.39
CA THR A 355 14.12 3.32 11.37
C THR A 355 13.62 3.02 12.79
N VAL A 356 12.44 3.57 13.17
CA VAL A 356 11.82 3.27 14.49
C VAL A 356 11.49 1.78 14.60
N HIS A 357 10.92 1.15 13.57
CA HIS A 357 10.65 -0.29 13.62
C HIS A 357 11.91 -1.13 13.76
N ARG A 358 12.98 -0.78 13.05
CA ARG A 358 14.27 -1.50 13.12
C ARG A 358 14.96 -1.38 14.48
N GLY A 359 14.69 -0.31 15.23
CA GLY A 359 15.23 -0.10 16.59
C GLY A 359 14.39 -0.73 17.70
N ALA A 360 13.17 -1.23 17.40
CA ALA A 360 12.29 -1.79 18.42
C ALA A 360 12.80 -3.13 18.98
N ALA A 361 12.50 -3.40 20.24
CA ALA A 361 12.72 -4.72 20.85
C ALA A 361 11.56 -5.70 20.53
N PHE A 362 10.39 -5.16 20.22
CA PHE A 362 9.18 -5.90 19.88
C PHE A 362 8.24 -5.00 19.09
N THR A 363 7.36 -5.59 18.26
CA THR A 363 6.29 -4.86 17.56
C THR A 363 4.93 -5.46 17.86
N LEU A 364 4.00 -4.60 18.29
CA LEU A 364 2.58 -4.91 18.47
C LEU A 364 1.77 -4.11 17.45
N THR A 365 1.09 -4.77 16.51
CA THR A 365 0.45 -4.04 15.43
C THR A 365 -0.84 -4.65 14.91
N SER A 366 -1.78 -3.80 14.48
CA SER A 366 -2.93 -4.19 13.64
C SER A 366 -2.76 -3.78 12.18
N ARG A 367 -1.63 -3.11 11.84
CA ARG A 367 -1.31 -2.66 10.49
C ARG A 367 -0.36 -3.64 9.78
N TYR A 368 -0.41 -3.63 8.44
CA TYR A 368 0.38 -4.54 7.60
C TYR A 368 1.89 -4.20 7.61
N HIS A 369 2.25 -2.98 7.23
CA HIS A 369 3.66 -2.62 7.05
C HIS A 369 4.51 -2.59 8.32
N PRO A 370 3.99 -2.22 9.50
CA PRO A 370 4.71 -2.44 10.74
C PRO A 370 5.16 -3.89 10.94
N ALA A 371 4.29 -4.85 10.57
CA ALA A 371 4.64 -6.26 10.63
C ALA A 371 5.72 -6.63 9.59
N VAL A 372 5.64 -6.09 8.36
CA VAL A 372 6.65 -6.32 7.31
C VAL A 372 8.00 -5.74 7.71
N PHE A 373 8.06 -4.46 8.10
CA PHE A 373 9.31 -3.78 8.49
C PHE A 373 10.01 -4.49 9.65
N SER A 374 9.23 -4.89 10.64
CA SER A 374 9.76 -5.57 11.84
C SER A 374 10.23 -6.99 11.53
N ALA A 375 9.42 -7.78 10.81
CA ALA A 375 9.80 -9.15 10.43
C ALA A 375 11.04 -9.16 9.52
N ALA A 376 11.13 -8.24 8.55
CA ALA A 376 12.30 -8.07 7.70
C ALA A 376 13.57 -7.70 8.49
N ALA A 377 13.40 -6.94 9.59
CA ALA A 377 14.49 -6.59 10.51
C ALA A 377 14.81 -7.68 11.54
N GLY A 378 14.04 -8.76 11.62
CA GLY A 378 14.20 -9.81 12.64
C GLY A 378 13.64 -9.44 14.01
N ILE A 379 12.83 -8.39 14.09
CA ILE A 379 12.16 -7.98 15.31
C ILE A 379 10.92 -8.88 15.54
N PRO A 380 10.71 -9.42 16.75
CA PRO A 380 9.53 -10.21 17.06
C PRO A 380 8.25 -9.38 16.95
N VAL A 381 7.20 -9.99 16.38
CA VAL A 381 5.93 -9.33 16.10
C VAL A 381 4.78 -10.12 16.73
N LEU A 382 3.83 -9.42 17.33
CA LEU A 382 2.48 -9.91 17.56
C LEU A 382 1.49 -9.03 16.80
N ALA A 383 0.80 -9.63 15.84
CA ALA A 383 -0.20 -8.92 15.05
C ALA A 383 -1.60 -9.11 15.64
N LEU A 384 -2.26 -7.98 15.94
CA LEU A 384 -3.65 -7.92 16.38
C LEU A 384 -4.55 -7.82 15.14
N VAL A 385 -5.43 -8.78 14.91
CA VAL A 385 -6.22 -8.84 13.69
C VAL A 385 -7.70 -8.55 13.95
N PRO A 386 -8.21 -7.41 13.44
CA PRO A 386 -9.61 -7.01 13.60
C PRO A 386 -10.57 -7.72 12.64
N ASP A 387 -10.09 -8.20 11.49
CA ASP A 387 -10.91 -8.79 10.44
C ASP A 387 -10.13 -9.80 9.56
N ALA A 388 -10.86 -10.52 8.70
CA ALA A 388 -10.27 -11.50 7.79
C ALA A 388 -9.33 -10.87 6.75
N PHE A 389 -9.57 -9.63 6.34
CA PHE A 389 -8.71 -8.91 5.42
C PHE A 389 -7.32 -8.67 6.03
N THR A 390 -7.28 -8.23 7.28
CA THR A 390 -6.03 -8.06 8.02
C THR A 390 -5.37 -9.41 8.29
N GLN A 391 -6.17 -10.45 8.70
CA GLN A 391 -5.65 -11.80 8.92
C GLN A 391 -4.98 -12.37 7.67
N MET A 392 -5.61 -12.23 6.51
CA MET A 392 -5.05 -12.73 5.25
C MET A 392 -3.71 -12.07 4.92
N ARG A 393 -3.67 -10.74 4.98
CA ARG A 393 -2.50 -9.94 4.58
C ARG A 393 -1.37 -10.05 5.60
N VAL A 394 -1.62 -9.66 6.84
CA VAL A 394 -0.59 -9.66 7.89
C VAL A 394 -0.14 -11.08 8.21
N GLY A 395 -1.09 -12.01 8.37
CA GLY A 395 -0.79 -13.42 8.60
C GLY A 395 -0.06 -14.05 7.41
N GLY A 396 -0.39 -13.65 6.18
CA GLY A 396 0.31 -14.08 4.96
C GLY A 396 1.76 -13.62 4.93
N ALA A 397 2.02 -12.33 5.20
CA ALA A 397 3.37 -11.78 5.30
C ALA A 397 4.18 -12.45 6.41
N LEU A 398 3.65 -12.51 7.62
CA LEU A 398 4.33 -13.12 8.77
C LEU A 398 4.64 -14.61 8.52
N ARG A 399 3.78 -15.34 7.80
CA ARG A 399 4.02 -16.74 7.44
C ARG A 399 5.28 -16.91 6.59
N GLN A 400 5.60 -15.96 5.71
CA GLN A 400 6.82 -16.00 4.91
C GLN A 400 8.08 -16.00 5.78
N TYR A 401 8.04 -15.29 6.92
CA TYR A 401 9.12 -15.22 7.89
C TYR A 401 9.06 -16.32 8.97
N GLY A 402 8.18 -17.30 8.86
CA GLY A 402 7.96 -18.29 9.90
C GLY A 402 7.22 -17.75 11.13
N LEU A 403 6.57 -16.60 11.04
CA LEU A 403 5.87 -15.92 12.14
C LEU A 403 4.33 -16.02 12.03
N GLY A 404 3.81 -16.87 11.16
CA GLY A 404 2.35 -16.98 10.88
C GLY A 404 1.49 -17.35 12.08
N GLU A 405 2.05 -17.98 13.12
CA GLU A 405 1.36 -18.28 14.38
C GLU A 405 1.18 -17.05 15.29
N PHE A 406 1.88 -15.93 15.04
CA PHE A 406 1.85 -14.73 15.87
C PHE A 406 0.82 -13.70 15.40
N THR A 407 -0.37 -14.17 15.00
CA THR A 407 -1.55 -13.33 14.74
C THR A 407 -2.63 -13.66 15.78
N LEU A 408 -3.22 -12.62 16.38
CA LEU A 408 -4.23 -12.76 17.44
C LEU A 408 -5.50 -11.99 17.08
N PRO A 409 -6.66 -12.65 16.91
CA PRO A 409 -7.93 -11.95 16.79
C PRO A 409 -8.18 -11.00 17.96
N LEU A 410 -8.61 -9.75 17.70
CA LEU A 410 -8.89 -8.75 18.75
C LEU A 410 -9.87 -9.24 19.83
N GLY A 411 -10.74 -10.20 19.51
CA GLY A 411 -11.63 -10.83 20.48
C GLY A 411 -10.93 -11.73 21.51
N MET A 412 -9.63 -12.03 21.34
CA MET A 412 -8.84 -12.89 22.24
C MET A 412 -7.86 -12.11 23.12
N LEU A 413 -7.98 -10.81 23.25
CA LEU A 413 -7.12 -9.97 24.09
C LEU A 413 -7.24 -10.23 25.59
N ALA A 414 -8.27 -10.97 26.03
CA ALA A 414 -8.48 -11.30 27.44
C ALA A 414 -7.86 -12.65 27.83
N GLY A 415 -7.62 -12.85 29.11
CA GLY A 415 -7.32 -14.17 29.70
C GLY A 415 -5.86 -14.61 29.63
N GLY A 416 -4.91 -13.69 29.50
CA GLY A 416 -3.46 -13.99 29.51
C GLY A 416 -2.93 -14.61 28.22
N VAL A 417 -3.77 -14.73 27.18
CA VAL A 417 -3.37 -15.25 25.86
C VAL A 417 -2.33 -14.34 25.19
N PRO A 418 -2.50 -13.00 25.17
CA PRO A 418 -1.52 -12.10 24.58
C PRO A 418 -0.12 -12.22 25.21
N GLU A 419 -0.02 -12.29 26.53
CA GLU A 419 1.24 -12.41 27.28
C GLU A 419 1.97 -13.72 26.92
N LEU A 420 1.24 -14.82 26.82
CA LEU A 420 1.79 -16.11 26.41
C LEU A 420 2.30 -16.06 24.96
N MET A 421 1.61 -15.35 24.08
CA MET A 421 2.03 -15.16 22.69
C MET A 421 3.25 -14.25 22.57
N VAL A 422 3.33 -13.17 23.34
CA VAL A 422 4.53 -12.32 23.42
C VAL A 422 5.73 -13.14 23.90
N ALA A 423 5.58 -13.90 24.98
CA ALA A 423 6.64 -14.77 25.48
C ALA A 423 7.08 -15.84 24.44
N ALA A 424 6.14 -16.37 23.67
CA ALA A 424 6.45 -17.31 22.59
C ALA A 424 7.17 -16.62 21.42
N ALA A 425 6.73 -15.43 21.00
CA ALA A 425 7.36 -14.65 19.94
C ALA A 425 8.80 -14.25 20.28
N LEU A 426 9.05 -13.84 21.52
CA LEU A 426 10.39 -13.52 22.01
C LEU A 426 11.32 -14.75 21.98
N ARG A 427 10.82 -15.92 22.38
CA ARG A 427 11.59 -17.17 22.31
C ARG A 427 11.88 -17.58 20.86
N HIS A 428 10.90 -17.39 19.96
CA HIS A 428 11.09 -17.70 18.54
C HIS A 428 12.14 -16.79 17.91
N ALA A 429 12.06 -15.48 18.14
CA ALA A 429 13.03 -14.52 17.62
C ALA A 429 14.47 -14.82 18.08
N ALA A 430 14.65 -15.35 19.29
CA ALA A 430 15.96 -15.73 19.80
C ALA A 430 16.60 -16.92 19.05
N VAL A 431 15.82 -17.71 18.29
CA VAL A 431 16.28 -18.88 17.53
C VAL A 431 16.07 -18.72 16.02
N ALA A 432 15.31 -17.72 15.59
CA ALA A 432 15.08 -17.45 14.18
C ALA A 432 16.38 -17.08 13.48
N SER A 433 16.74 -17.85 12.45
CA SER A 433 17.97 -17.63 11.71
C SER A 433 17.87 -16.42 10.77
N ASP A 434 18.97 -15.70 10.59
CA ASP A 434 19.11 -14.66 9.56
C ASP A 434 18.97 -15.23 8.14
N ALA A 435 19.12 -16.55 8.01
CA ALA A 435 19.08 -17.25 6.73
C ALA A 435 17.74 -17.03 6.01
N ARG A 436 16.61 -17.14 6.71
CA ARG A 436 15.29 -16.95 6.09
C ARG A 436 15.09 -15.52 5.59
N ARG A 437 15.50 -14.51 6.35
CA ARG A 437 15.42 -13.11 5.93
C ARG A 437 16.29 -12.85 4.71
N THR A 438 17.50 -13.39 4.69
CA THR A 438 18.41 -13.31 3.54
C THR A 438 17.80 -13.98 2.31
N GLU A 439 17.21 -15.17 2.47
CA GLU A 439 16.54 -15.90 1.38
C GLU A 439 15.36 -15.10 0.80
N LEU A 440 14.52 -14.49 1.64
CA LEU A 440 13.38 -13.67 1.19
C LEU A 440 13.85 -12.38 0.48
N LEU A 441 14.92 -11.76 0.96
CA LEU A 441 15.52 -10.61 0.26
C LEU A 441 16.06 -11.00 -1.11
N GLU A 442 16.64 -12.19 -1.24
CA GLU A 442 17.14 -12.69 -2.51
C GLU A 442 15.99 -12.98 -3.50
N VAL A 443 14.86 -13.49 -3.01
CA VAL A 443 13.63 -13.62 -3.82
C VAL A 443 13.24 -12.26 -4.40
N LEU A 444 13.15 -11.22 -3.58
CA LEU A 444 12.76 -9.88 -4.02
C LEU A 444 13.73 -9.32 -5.06
N ARG A 445 15.05 -9.42 -4.80
CA ARG A 445 16.09 -8.95 -5.71
C ARG A 445 16.04 -9.67 -7.05
N THR A 446 15.82 -10.97 -7.03
CA THR A 446 15.74 -11.79 -8.25
C THR A 446 14.50 -11.44 -9.06
N GLU A 447 13.33 -11.26 -8.43
CA GLU A 447 12.10 -10.83 -9.11
C GLU A 447 12.26 -9.43 -9.71
N ARG A 448 12.90 -8.49 -9.00
CA ARG A 448 13.19 -7.14 -9.52
C ARG A 448 14.18 -7.17 -10.68
N ALA A 449 15.25 -7.94 -10.57
CA ALA A 449 16.21 -8.09 -11.67
C ALA A 449 15.55 -8.68 -12.91
N TYR A 450 14.65 -9.65 -12.74
CA TYR A 450 13.86 -10.23 -13.82
C TYR A 450 12.92 -9.20 -14.45
N LEU A 451 12.18 -8.43 -13.66
CA LEU A 451 11.32 -7.34 -14.12
C LEU A 451 12.10 -6.31 -14.93
N ILE A 452 13.23 -5.84 -14.38
CA ILE A 452 14.09 -4.84 -15.03
C ILE A 452 14.62 -5.39 -16.37
N ALA A 453 15.07 -6.64 -16.41
CA ALA A 453 15.55 -7.25 -17.63
C ALA A 453 14.46 -7.33 -18.71
N GLN A 454 13.21 -7.62 -18.36
CA GLN A 454 12.07 -7.63 -19.28
C GLN A 454 11.74 -6.22 -19.82
N ILE A 455 11.91 -5.18 -19.01
CA ILE A 455 11.66 -3.79 -19.43
C ILE A 455 12.77 -3.29 -20.33
N LEU A 456 14.03 -3.56 -20.00
CA LEU A 456 15.19 -3.09 -20.77
C LEU A 456 15.37 -3.82 -22.12
N ALA A 457 14.88 -5.04 -22.22
CA ALA A 457 15.04 -5.87 -23.42
C ALA A 457 13.75 -6.64 -23.75
N PRO A 458 12.67 -5.93 -24.13
CA PRO A 458 11.34 -6.53 -24.33
C PRO A 458 11.31 -7.61 -25.44
N ASP A 459 12.24 -7.55 -26.41
CA ASP A 459 12.36 -8.52 -27.51
C ASP A 459 13.26 -9.71 -27.16
N ALA A 460 13.90 -9.73 -26.00
CA ALA A 460 14.83 -10.79 -25.60
C ALA A 460 14.12 -12.11 -25.22
N GLU A 461 12.79 -12.13 -25.11
CA GLU A 461 12.01 -13.37 -24.93
C GLU A 461 12.26 -14.41 -26.04
N THR A 462 12.61 -13.94 -27.25
CA THR A 462 12.99 -14.83 -28.36
C THR A 462 14.44 -15.32 -28.29
N SER A 463 15.26 -14.74 -27.41
CA SER A 463 16.70 -15.04 -27.31
C SER A 463 17.13 -15.81 -26.06
N GLY A 464 16.19 -16.21 -25.17
CA GLY A 464 16.45 -17.10 -24.03
C GLY A 464 17.37 -16.52 -22.94
N LYS A 465 17.43 -15.20 -22.75
CA LYS A 465 18.42 -14.57 -21.85
C LYS A 465 17.93 -14.17 -20.47
N ALA A 466 16.63 -14.05 -20.25
CA ALA A 466 16.10 -13.82 -18.89
C ALA A 466 15.46 -15.12 -18.38
N GLU A 467 16.20 -15.89 -17.60
CA GLU A 467 15.65 -17.09 -16.94
C GLU A 467 14.67 -16.66 -15.84
N ALA A 468 13.47 -17.26 -15.84
CA ALA A 468 12.46 -16.96 -14.84
C ALA A 468 13.00 -17.26 -13.42
N PRO A 469 12.66 -16.44 -12.41
CA PRO A 469 13.08 -16.68 -11.06
C PRO A 469 12.73 -18.09 -10.56
N ALA A 470 13.59 -18.62 -9.69
CA ALA A 470 13.36 -19.90 -9.05
C ALA A 470 12.01 -19.88 -8.25
N PRO A 471 11.36 -21.03 -8.08
CA PRO A 471 10.16 -21.11 -7.25
C PRO A 471 10.37 -20.53 -5.87
N PHE A 472 9.36 -19.88 -5.32
CA PHE A 472 9.41 -19.32 -3.96
C PHE A 472 9.78 -20.42 -2.95
N PRO A 473 10.76 -20.17 -2.05
CA PRO A 473 11.23 -21.18 -1.13
C PRO A 473 10.13 -21.62 -0.16
N ALA A 474 10.10 -22.90 0.17
CA ALA A 474 9.13 -23.45 1.11
C ALA A 474 9.17 -22.68 2.45
N ALA A 475 8.00 -22.46 3.03
CA ALA A 475 7.93 -21.84 4.35
C ALA A 475 8.71 -22.68 5.37
N GLU A 476 9.57 -22.03 6.15
CA GLU A 476 10.11 -22.68 7.35
C GLU A 476 8.96 -23.14 8.25
N GLN A 477 9.09 -24.34 8.82
CA GLN A 477 8.11 -24.79 9.81
C GLN A 477 8.21 -23.84 11.01
N THR A 478 7.20 -23.02 11.19
CA THR A 478 7.07 -22.18 12.39
C THR A 478 7.05 -23.10 13.60
N PRO A 479 7.85 -22.88 14.65
CA PRO A 479 7.68 -23.56 15.92
C PRO A 479 6.24 -23.33 16.36
N ALA A 480 5.48 -24.40 16.49
CA ALA A 480 4.11 -24.30 16.94
C ALA A 480 4.05 -23.62 18.31
N LEU A 481 3.04 -22.78 18.52
CA LEU A 481 2.73 -22.29 19.86
C LEU A 481 2.60 -23.50 20.80
N PRO A 482 3.06 -23.41 22.07
CA PRO A 482 2.91 -24.51 23.02
C PRO A 482 1.44 -24.94 23.12
N GLU A 483 1.19 -26.25 23.10
CA GLU A 483 -0.14 -26.77 23.34
C GLU A 483 -0.52 -26.66 24.83
N PRO A 484 -1.80 -26.36 25.19
CA PRO A 484 -2.96 -26.25 24.30
C PRO A 484 -3.17 -24.85 23.67
N LEU A 485 -2.29 -23.88 23.94
CA LEU A 485 -2.42 -22.51 23.43
C LEU A 485 -2.51 -22.48 21.90
N GLY A 486 -1.64 -23.21 21.21
CA GLY A 486 -1.60 -23.28 19.75
C GLY A 486 -2.91 -23.75 19.15
N ALA A 487 -3.50 -24.84 19.65
CA ALA A 487 -4.78 -25.33 19.19
C ALA A 487 -5.91 -24.32 19.42
N THR A 488 -5.93 -23.67 20.58
CA THR A 488 -6.94 -22.66 20.93
C THR A 488 -6.87 -21.45 20.00
N VAL A 489 -5.68 -20.91 19.76
CA VAL A 489 -5.48 -19.75 18.88
C VAL A 489 -5.80 -20.09 17.43
N ARG A 490 -5.39 -21.26 16.94
CA ARG A 490 -5.71 -21.72 15.57
C ARG A 490 -7.21 -21.85 15.36
N ALA A 491 -7.92 -22.56 16.25
CA ALA A 491 -9.37 -22.74 16.16
C ALA A 491 -10.14 -21.40 16.22
N ALA A 492 -9.71 -20.49 17.10
CA ALA A 492 -10.33 -19.17 17.19
C ALA A 492 -10.07 -18.34 15.93
N ARG A 493 -8.88 -18.42 15.35
CA ARG A 493 -8.51 -17.73 14.12
C ARG A 493 -9.31 -18.24 12.92
N GLU A 494 -9.48 -19.54 12.78
CA GLU A 494 -10.30 -20.16 11.73
C GLU A 494 -11.74 -19.67 11.80
N LEU A 495 -12.38 -19.81 12.96
CA LEU A 495 -13.75 -19.36 13.18
C LEU A 495 -13.91 -17.85 12.95
N PHE A 496 -12.97 -17.05 13.41
CA PHE A 496 -12.95 -15.60 13.22
C PHE A 496 -12.84 -15.22 11.74
N THR A 497 -11.94 -15.89 11.01
CA THR A 497 -11.73 -15.65 9.58
C THR A 497 -12.99 -15.98 8.78
N GLU A 498 -13.61 -17.13 9.02
CA GLU A 498 -14.84 -17.55 8.36
C GLU A 498 -16.00 -16.56 8.60
N THR A 499 -16.20 -16.18 9.88
CA THR A 499 -17.26 -15.24 10.26
C THR A 499 -17.02 -13.84 9.66
N SER A 500 -15.77 -13.38 9.68
CA SER A 500 -15.40 -12.07 9.16
C SER A 500 -15.47 -12.02 7.64
N LEU A 501 -15.15 -13.10 6.94
CA LEU A 501 -15.33 -13.20 5.49
C LEU A 501 -16.81 -13.12 5.12
N THR A 502 -17.67 -13.87 5.82
CA THR A 502 -19.12 -13.85 5.58
C THR A 502 -19.66 -12.41 5.76
N ALA A 503 -19.32 -11.75 6.86
CA ALA A 503 -19.72 -10.36 7.09
C ALA A 503 -19.14 -9.41 6.02
N GLY A 504 -17.92 -9.64 5.55
CA GLY A 504 -17.29 -8.86 4.49
C GLY A 504 -18.00 -9.02 3.15
N PHE A 505 -18.41 -10.23 2.79
CA PHE A 505 -19.21 -10.48 1.59
C PHE A 505 -20.61 -9.88 1.69
N GLU A 506 -21.30 -10.04 2.82
CA GLU A 506 -22.60 -9.41 3.06
C GLU A 506 -22.49 -7.90 2.93
N TRP A 507 -21.45 -7.30 3.50
CA TRP A 507 -21.18 -5.87 3.36
C TRP A 507 -20.92 -5.49 1.90
N ALA A 508 -20.06 -6.19 1.17
CA ALA A 508 -19.75 -5.91 -0.23
C ALA A 508 -20.97 -6.06 -1.15
N MET A 509 -21.93 -6.90 -0.78
CA MET A 509 -23.17 -7.13 -1.54
C MET A 509 -24.31 -6.18 -1.16
N SER A 510 -24.39 -5.75 0.10
CA SER A 510 -25.52 -4.97 0.63
C SER A 510 -25.29 -3.47 0.65
N ASP A 511 -24.07 -3.03 0.87
CA ASP A 511 -23.76 -1.62 1.17
C ASP A 511 -22.66 -1.06 0.26
N ARG A 512 -22.84 -1.25 -1.03
CA ARG A 512 -22.00 -0.66 -2.07
C ARG A 512 -21.95 0.88 -2.01
N ALA A 513 -22.80 1.50 -1.19
CA ALA A 513 -23.11 2.91 -1.37
C ALA A 513 -22.65 3.86 -0.23
N HIS A 514 -22.56 3.45 1.03
CA HIS A 514 -22.58 4.46 2.10
C HIS A 514 -21.25 4.78 2.81
N SER A 515 -20.41 3.83 3.19
CA SER A 515 -19.18 4.15 3.95
C SER A 515 -17.98 4.54 3.08
N TRP A 516 -17.84 3.94 1.90
CA TRP A 516 -16.78 4.24 0.94
C TRP A 516 -17.07 5.48 0.11
N ASP A 517 -18.32 5.78 -0.08
CA ASP A 517 -18.79 7.01 -0.73
C ASP A 517 -18.29 8.26 0.00
N ALA A 518 -18.19 8.21 1.33
CA ALA A 518 -17.66 9.32 2.12
C ALA A 518 -16.14 9.50 1.95
N GLU A 519 -15.35 8.42 1.95
CA GLU A 519 -13.90 8.50 1.73
C GLU A 519 -13.60 8.87 0.29
N HIS A 520 -14.25 8.24 -0.67
CA HIS A 520 -14.09 8.58 -2.07
C HIS A 520 -14.52 10.01 -2.37
N ARG A 521 -15.62 10.51 -1.79
CA ARG A 521 -16.02 11.91 -1.89
C ARG A 521 -14.97 12.85 -1.31
N ARG A 522 -14.39 12.56 -0.15
CA ARG A 522 -13.29 13.35 0.42
C ARG A 522 -12.09 13.39 -0.52
N GLN A 523 -11.71 12.27 -1.11
CA GLN A 523 -10.63 12.20 -2.09
C GLN A 523 -10.95 13.03 -3.35
N LEU A 524 -12.19 12.96 -3.83
CA LEU A 524 -12.64 13.76 -4.97
C LEU A 524 -12.73 15.26 -4.65
N GLU A 525 -13.18 15.63 -3.46
CA GLU A 525 -13.23 17.02 -2.99
C GLU A 525 -11.81 17.59 -2.83
N TYR A 526 -10.90 16.80 -2.28
CA TYR A 526 -9.49 17.15 -2.21
C TYR A 526 -8.89 17.32 -3.59
N ALA A 527 -9.12 16.38 -4.50
CA ALA A 527 -8.65 16.46 -5.87
C ALA A 527 -9.24 17.67 -6.63
N ARG A 528 -10.49 18.05 -6.36
CA ARG A 528 -11.07 19.31 -6.88
C ARG A 528 -10.36 20.54 -6.36
N ALA A 529 -10.05 20.56 -5.06
CA ALA A 529 -9.36 21.69 -4.44
C ALA A 529 -7.95 21.89 -5.03
N ILE A 530 -7.22 20.78 -5.24
CA ILE A 530 -5.91 20.83 -5.91
C ILE A 530 -6.04 21.09 -7.42
N GLY A 531 -7.00 20.46 -8.10
CA GLY A 531 -7.24 20.65 -9.55
C GLY A 531 -7.68 22.06 -9.93
N GLY A 532 -8.42 22.73 -9.07
CA GLY A 532 -8.74 24.15 -9.20
C GLY A 532 -7.49 25.05 -9.12
N ALA A 533 -6.48 24.62 -8.38
CA ALA A 533 -5.17 25.29 -8.33
C ALA A 533 -4.30 24.98 -9.57
N TYR A 534 -4.47 23.81 -10.18
CA TYR A 534 -3.70 23.39 -11.38
C TYR A 534 -4.25 23.91 -12.70
N SER A 535 -5.57 24.15 -12.81
CA SER A 535 -6.16 24.72 -14.03
C SER A 535 -5.80 26.19 -14.26
N ALA A 536 -5.31 26.88 -13.23
CA ALA A 536 -4.83 28.27 -13.31
C ALA A 536 -3.37 28.40 -13.74
N HIS A 537 -2.61 27.29 -13.77
CA HIS A 537 -1.19 27.28 -14.14
C HIS A 537 -0.96 26.08 -15.07
N GLY A 538 -0.88 26.35 -16.36
CA GLY A 538 -0.62 25.33 -17.39
C GLY A 538 0.58 24.45 -17.04
N ILE A 539 0.60 23.26 -17.62
CA ILE A 539 1.56 22.15 -17.43
C ILE A 539 3.07 22.55 -17.62
N HIS A 540 3.35 23.80 -17.81
CA HIS A 540 4.71 24.35 -17.93
C HIS A 540 5.09 25.18 -16.73
N GLY A 541 5.94 24.63 -15.86
CA GLY A 541 6.75 25.39 -14.92
C GLY A 541 6.51 25.11 -13.44
N ALA A 542 7.31 24.22 -12.89
CA ALA A 542 7.51 24.07 -11.45
C ALA A 542 8.31 25.26 -10.89
N HIS A 543 7.70 26.45 -10.83
CA HIS A 543 8.23 27.56 -10.03
C HIS A 543 7.06 28.39 -9.51
N GLY A 544 6.79 28.31 -8.21
CA GLY A 544 5.83 29.17 -7.54
C GLY A 544 5.09 28.52 -6.39
N ALA A 545 5.83 27.94 -5.42
CA ALA A 545 5.25 27.56 -4.13
C ALA A 545 5.37 28.72 -3.16
N GLU A 546 4.46 29.69 -3.24
CA GLU A 546 4.27 30.66 -2.16
C GLU A 546 2.79 30.79 -1.84
N GLN A 547 2.48 30.44 -0.58
CA GLN A 547 1.26 30.76 0.19
C GLN A 547 -0.07 30.14 -0.28
N MET A 548 -0.35 28.90 0.14
CA MET A 548 -1.71 28.42 0.33
C MET A 548 -2.09 28.54 1.81
N ARG A 549 -3.14 29.31 2.11
CA ARG A 549 -3.83 29.28 3.41
C ARG A 549 -4.67 28.01 3.50
N PRO A 550 -4.76 27.36 4.67
CA PRO A 550 -5.61 26.17 4.85
C PRO A 550 -7.09 26.54 4.66
N VAL A 551 -7.79 25.75 3.86
CA VAL A 551 -9.24 25.76 3.80
C VAL A 551 -9.76 24.99 5.01
N THR A 552 -10.35 25.70 5.97
CA THR A 552 -11.05 25.09 7.09
C THR A 552 -12.35 24.49 6.58
N VAL A 553 -12.46 23.18 6.63
CA VAL A 553 -13.73 22.47 6.43
C VAL A 553 -14.38 22.31 7.80
N ASP A 554 -15.58 22.86 7.96
CA ASP A 554 -16.36 22.73 9.19
C ASP A 554 -16.63 21.25 9.51
N ALA A 555 -16.13 20.82 10.66
CA ALA A 555 -16.32 19.48 11.20
C ALA A 555 -17.63 19.43 12.00
N ASP A 556 -18.76 19.26 11.31
CA ASP A 556 -20.02 18.86 11.94
C ASP A 556 -20.74 17.83 11.07
N SER A 557 -20.37 16.56 11.25
CA SER A 557 -21.27 15.44 11.03
C SER A 557 -20.79 14.24 11.84
N GLU A 558 -21.43 14.01 12.95
CA GLU A 558 -21.34 12.82 13.76
C GLU A 558 -21.58 11.55 12.92
N SER A 559 -20.61 10.64 12.93
CA SER A 559 -20.79 9.29 12.40
C SER A 559 -21.32 8.40 13.54
N PRO A 560 -22.50 7.78 13.40
CA PRO A 560 -22.98 6.84 14.40
C PRO A 560 -22.22 5.52 14.29
N ALA A 561 -21.47 5.18 15.32
CA ALA A 561 -20.94 3.83 15.51
C ALA A 561 -22.11 2.88 15.85
N GLU A 562 -22.73 2.28 14.86
CA GLU A 562 -23.71 1.23 15.09
C GLU A 562 -23.00 -0.08 15.47
N THR A 563 -23.10 -0.41 16.76
CA THR A 563 -22.72 -1.74 17.27
C THR A 563 -23.79 -2.76 16.90
N HIS A 564 -23.50 -3.61 15.94
CA HIS A 564 -24.41 -4.68 15.51
C HIS A 564 -24.56 -5.74 16.62
N PRO A 565 -25.78 -6.09 17.08
CA PRO A 565 -26.04 -7.04 18.18
C PRO A 565 -25.55 -8.49 17.91
N ALA A 566 -25.25 -8.85 16.67
CA ALA A 566 -24.70 -10.15 16.31
C ALA A 566 -23.28 -10.41 16.88
N ARG A 567 -22.48 -9.37 17.16
CA ARG A 567 -21.12 -9.51 17.71
C ARG A 567 -21.09 -9.99 19.15
N GLN A 568 -22.07 -9.61 19.96
CA GLN A 568 -22.11 -10.00 21.39
C GLN A 568 -22.53 -11.46 21.61
N GLY A 569 -23.38 -12.01 20.75
CA GLY A 569 -23.85 -13.41 20.89
C GLY A 569 -22.80 -14.47 20.56
N LEU A 570 -21.86 -14.17 19.65
CA LEU A 570 -20.83 -15.09 19.20
C LEU A 570 -19.69 -15.21 20.21
N LEU A 571 -19.25 -14.09 20.78
CA LEU A 571 -18.21 -14.09 21.82
C LEU A 571 -18.68 -14.83 23.09
N ALA A 572 -19.97 -14.74 23.42
CA ALA A 572 -20.56 -15.50 24.53
C ALA A 572 -20.61 -17.02 24.26
N LYS A 573 -20.75 -17.46 23.00
CA LYS A 573 -20.70 -18.89 22.62
C LYS A 573 -19.27 -19.45 22.68
N VAL A 574 -18.29 -18.68 22.24
CA VAL A 574 -16.87 -19.07 22.32
C VAL A 574 -16.42 -19.14 23.78
N ALA A 575 -16.78 -18.17 24.60
CA ALA A 575 -16.45 -18.15 26.04
C ALA A 575 -17.11 -19.31 26.82
N ARG A 576 -18.29 -19.80 26.41
CA ARG A 576 -18.92 -20.99 27.02
C ARG A 576 -18.26 -22.32 26.60
N ARG A 577 -17.77 -22.44 25.37
CA ARG A 577 -17.04 -23.64 24.91
C ARG A 577 -15.63 -23.76 25.51
N LEU A 578 -15.03 -22.64 25.92
CA LEU A 578 -13.70 -22.63 26.55
C LEU A 578 -13.75 -22.88 28.08
N ARG A 579 -14.95 -22.89 28.70
CA ARG A 579 -15.13 -23.19 30.15
C ARG A 579 -15.66 -24.59 30.45
N GLY A 580 -15.92 -25.38 29.46
CA GLY A 580 -16.23 -26.79 29.56
C GLY A 580 -15.12 -27.64 28.92
#